data_2a0eefa123f00fcfb018a78603b806db
#
_entry.id   2a0eefa123f00fcfb018a78603b806db
#
_cell.length_a   1.000
_cell.length_b   1.000
_cell.length_c   1.000
_cell.angle_alpha   90.00
_cell.angle_beta   90.00
_cell.angle_gamma   90.00
#
_symmetry.space_group_name_H-M   'P 1'
#
loop_
_entity.id
_entity.type
_entity.pdbx_description
1 polymer ?
#
loop_
_entity_poly.entity_id
_entity_poly.type
_entity_poly.pdbx_seq_one_letter_code
_entity_poly.pdbx_strand_id
1 'polypeptide(L)'
;MAILIDGKQVAQQIREELKRDVAQLQQKHGVTPGLAAVLVGENPASKVYVNMKAKACEETGIYSQKIHLPADTPQEKLIELIRSLNQDKRIHGILVQLPLPDHLDQHKVLYEVSPDKDVDGFH
;
A
#
# COMPACT_ATOMS: atom_id res chain seq x y z
N MET A 1 18.90 24.03 -22.22
CA MET A 1 18.75 22.60 -22.49
C MET A 1 17.74 21.99 -21.54
N ALA A 2 16.65 21.49 -22.05
CA ALA A 2 15.70 20.82 -21.22
C ALA A 2 16.26 19.44 -20.84
N ILE A 3 16.49 19.21 -19.58
CA ILE A 3 16.80 17.87 -19.10
C ILE A 3 15.47 17.13 -19.03
N LEU A 4 15.25 16.31 -20.04
CA LEU A 4 14.10 15.42 -20.01
C LEU A 4 14.39 14.32 -19.02
N ILE A 5 13.82 14.44 -17.84
CA ILE A 5 13.83 13.36 -16.87
C ILE A 5 12.82 12.35 -17.37
N ASP A 6 13.31 11.22 -17.87
CA ASP A 6 12.46 10.11 -18.24
C ASP A 6 11.87 9.51 -16.97
N GLY A 7 10.57 9.70 -16.77
CA GLY A 7 9.85 9.21 -15.60
C GLY A 7 9.98 7.70 -15.42
N LYS A 8 10.10 6.93 -16.50
CA LYS A 8 10.32 5.49 -16.43
C LYS A 8 11.70 5.15 -15.88
N GLN A 9 12.73 5.88 -16.30
CA GLN A 9 14.09 5.64 -15.80
C GLN A 9 14.21 5.98 -14.33
N VAL A 10 13.61 7.10 -13.89
CA VAL A 10 13.61 7.49 -12.48
C VAL A 10 12.87 6.45 -11.64
N ALA A 11 11.70 6.00 -12.07
CA ALA A 11 10.92 4.99 -11.37
C ALA A 11 11.68 3.67 -11.28
N GLN A 12 12.34 3.25 -12.37
CA GLN A 12 13.14 2.02 -12.39
C GLN A 12 14.34 2.12 -11.47
N GLN A 13 15.00 3.27 -11.45
CA GLN A 13 16.14 3.50 -10.56
C GLN A 13 15.73 3.42 -9.10
N ILE A 14 14.61 4.03 -8.74
CA ILE A 14 14.05 3.97 -7.39
C ILE A 14 13.74 2.52 -7.00
N ARG A 15 13.15 1.74 -7.90
CA ARG A 15 12.85 0.32 -7.66
C ARG A 15 14.11 -0.49 -7.41
N GLU A 16 15.16 -0.25 -8.16
CA GLU A 16 16.45 -0.94 -7.98
C GLU A 16 17.08 -0.60 -6.65
N GLU A 17 17.03 0.67 -6.24
CA GLU A 17 17.52 1.10 -4.94
C GLU A 17 16.72 0.46 -3.80
N LEU A 18 15.40 0.43 -3.91
CA LEU A 18 14.52 -0.21 -2.94
C LEU A 18 14.80 -1.71 -2.85
N LYS A 19 15.01 -2.36 -3.99
CA LYS A 19 15.33 -3.78 -4.02
C LYS A 19 16.62 -4.08 -3.26
N ARG A 20 17.62 -3.24 -3.40
CA ARG A 20 18.88 -3.38 -2.67
C ARG A 20 18.69 -3.14 -1.17
N ASP A 21 17.91 -2.11 -0.80
CA ASP A 21 17.62 -1.79 0.59
C ASP A 21 16.85 -2.92 1.27
N VAL A 22 15.86 -3.48 0.58
CA VAL A 22 15.08 -4.62 1.08
C VAL A 22 15.98 -5.84 1.27
N ALA A 23 16.86 -6.13 0.30
CA ALA A 23 17.79 -7.24 0.42
C ALA A 23 18.72 -7.07 1.61
N GLN A 24 19.19 -5.86 1.88
CA GLN A 24 20.02 -5.57 3.06
C GLN A 24 19.27 -5.78 4.37
N LEU A 25 18.00 -5.37 4.43
CA LEU A 25 17.16 -5.61 5.61
C LEU A 25 17.00 -7.10 5.88
N GLN A 26 16.77 -7.89 4.83
CA GLN A 26 16.65 -9.34 4.96
C GLN A 26 17.95 -9.98 5.46
N GLN A 27 19.09 -9.54 4.93
CA GLN A 27 20.38 -10.09 5.29
C GLN A 27 20.81 -9.69 6.70
N LYS A 28 20.61 -8.42 7.07
CA LYS A 28 21.09 -7.89 8.36
C LYS A 28 20.14 -8.18 9.52
N HIS A 29 18.84 -8.18 9.28
CA HIS A 29 17.83 -8.23 10.34
C HIS A 29 16.83 -9.36 10.17
N GLY A 30 16.88 -10.13 9.08
CA GLY A 30 15.90 -11.17 8.80
C GLY A 30 14.49 -10.63 8.61
N VAL A 31 14.34 -9.35 8.23
CA VAL A 31 13.04 -8.70 8.11
C VAL A 31 12.70 -8.50 6.63
N THR A 32 11.50 -8.91 6.24
CA THR A 32 10.93 -8.60 4.93
C THR A 32 9.86 -7.52 5.13
N PRO A 33 10.03 -6.31 4.56
CA PRO A 33 8.97 -5.31 4.64
C PRO A 33 7.68 -5.81 4.02
N GLY A 34 6.56 -5.51 4.65
CA GLY A 34 5.24 -5.90 4.17
C GLY A 34 4.31 -4.72 3.98
N LEU A 35 3.60 -4.71 2.86
CA LEU A 35 2.61 -3.69 2.52
C LEU A 35 1.25 -4.36 2.33
N ALA A 36 0.23 -3.87 3.03
CA ALA A 36 -1.15 -4.23 2.77
C ALA A 36 -1.81 -3.12 1.95
N ALA A 37 -2.41 -3.49 0.82
CA ALA A 37 -3.16 -2.58 -0.03
C ALA A 37 -4.63 -2.98 0.00
N VAL A 38 -5.47 -2.07 0.48
CA VAL A 38 -6.91 -2.32 0.64
C VAL A 38 -7.66 -1.59 -0.46
N LEU A 39 -8.46 -2.33 -1.22
CA LEU A 39 -9.33 -1.81 -2.27
C LEU A 39 -10.77 -2.16 -1.92
N VAL A 40 -11.64 -1.16 -1.86
CA VAL A 40 -13.09 -1.37 -1.64
C VAL A 40 -13.82 -0.96 -2.92
N GLY A 41 -14.55 -1.90 -3.51
CA GLY A 41 -15.36 -1.66 -4.70
C GLY A 41 -14.68 -2.04 -6.00
N GLU A 42 -15.29 -1.60 -7.11
CA GLU A 42 -14.93 -2.05 -8.44
C GLU A 42 -14.43 -0.94 -9.36
N ASN A 43 -13.95 0.17 -8.80
CA ASN A 43 -13.42 1.28 -9.60
C ASN A 43 -12.24 0.79 -10.47
N PRO A 44 -12.33 0.89 -11.82
CA PRO A 44 -11.29 0.34 -12.69
C PRO A 44 -9.93 1.00 -12.51
N ALA A 45 -9.90 2.32 -12.31
CA ALA A 45 -8.65 3.04 -12.10
C ALA A 45 -7.99 2.62 -10.79
N SER A 46 -8.78 2.44 -9.73
CA SER A 46 -8.28 1.98 -8.44
C SER A 46 -7.70 0.58 -8.52
N LYS A 47 -8.35 -0.33 -9.27
CA LYS A 47 -7.83 -1.68 -9.51
C LYS A 47 -6.47 -1.64 -10.19
N VAL A 48 -6.32 -0.79 -11.21
CA VAL A 48 -5.05 -0.63 -11.93
C VAL A 48 -3.96 -0.16 -10.98
N TYR A 49 -4.23 0.86 -10.17
CA TYR A 49 -3.24 1.41 -9.24
C TYR A 49 -2.81 0.38 -8.19
N VAL A 50 -3.76 -0.35 -7.61
CA VAL A 50 -3.45 -1.38 -6.62
C VAL A 50 -2.61 -2.50 -7.24
N ASN A 51 -2.94 -2.93 -8.45
CA ASN A 51 -2.17 -3.96 -9.16
C ASN A 51 -0.76 -3.50 -9.49
N MET A 52 -0.59 -2.24 -9.90
CA MET A 52 0.74 -1.67 -10.17
C MET A 52 1.58 -1.61 -8.89
N LYS A 53 0.99 -1.21 -7.78
CA LYS A 53 1.67 -1.13 -6.48
C LYS A 53 2.08 -2.51 -5.99
N ALA A 54 1.19 -3.50 -6.12
CA ALA A 54 1.50 -4.89 -5.75
C ALA A 54 2.66 -5.44 -6.60
N LYS A 55 2.64 -5.18 -7.90
CA LYS A 55 3.72 -5.61 -8.79
C LYS A 55 5.05 -4.95 -8.43
N ALA A 56 5.04 -3.66 -8.12
CA ALA A 56 6.25 -2.96 -7.69
C ALA A 56 6.81 -3.55 -6.40
N CYS A 57 5.96 -3.94 -5.46
CA CYS A 57 6.38 -4.63 -4.24
C CYS A 57 7.05 -5.97 -4.56
N GLU A 58 6.45 -6.79 -5.43
CA GLU A 58 7.02 -8.07 -5.83
C GLU A 58 8.40 -7.89 -6.47
N GLU A 59 8.55 -6.90 -7.33
CA GLU A 59 9.82 -6.63 -8.01
C GLU A 59 10.92 -6.18 -7.06
N THR A 60 10.57 -5.56 -5.92
CA THR A 60 11.55 -5.07 -4.94
C THR A 60 11.75 -6.01 -3.76
N GLY A 61 11.02 -7.11 -3.70
CA GLY A 61 11.14 -8.06 -2.60
C GLY A 61 10.31 -7.72 -1.37
N ILE A 62 9.39 -6.76 -1.48
CA ILE A 62 8.45 -6.40 -0.41
C ILE A 62 7.30 -7.39 -0.42
N TYR A 63 6.94 -7.93 0.75
CA TYR A 63 5.74 -8.74 0.88
C TYR A 63 4.51 -7.88 0.62
N SER A 64 3.66 -8.29 -0.31
CA SER A 64 2.46 -7.54 -0.67
C SER A 64 1.22 -8.37 -0.37
N GLN A 65 0.30 -7.79 0.41
CA GLN A 65 -1.00 -8.38 0.65
C GLN A 65 -2.06 -7.46 0.04
N LYS A 66 -2.68 -7.92 -1.03
CA LYS A 66 -3.74 -7.19 -1.72
C LYS A 66 -5.08 -7.69 -1.19
N ILE A 67 -5.88 -6.78 -0.62
CA ILE A 67 -7.18 -7.10 -0.04
C ILE A 67 -8.25 -6.35 -0.81
N HIS A 68 -9.11 -7.09 -1.49
CA HIS A 68 -10.22 -6.54 -2.27
C HIS A 68 -11.53 -6.83 -1.56
N LEU A 69 -12.23 -5.78 -1.15
CA LEU A 69 -13.53 -5.89 -0.48
C LEU A 69 -14.66 -5.46 -1.42
N PRO A 70 -15.86 -6.06 -1.26
CA PRO A 70 -17.03 -5.63 -2.05
C PRO A 70 -17.39 -4.16 -1.83
N ALA A 71 -18.02 -3.55 -2.84
CA ALA A 71 -18.41 -2.15 -2.78
C ALA A 71 -19.39 -1.83 -1.64
N ASP A 72 -20.20 -2.82 -1.24
CA ASP A 72 -21.19 -2.67 -0.17
C ASP A 72 -20.64 -2.99 1.24
N THR A 73 -19.33 -3.15 1.37
CA THR A 73 -18.69 -3.45 2.65
C THR A 73 -19.07 -2.40 3.69
N PRO A 74 -19.62 -2.79 4.85
CA PRO A 74 -19.93 -1.82 5.91
C PRO A 74 -18.66 -1.18 6.46
N GLN A 75 -18.78 0.07 6.89
CA GLN A 75 -17.65 0.80 7.45
C GLN A 75 -17.03 0.08 8.65
N GLU A 76 -17.84 -0.52 9.51
CA GLU A 76 -17.37 -1.27 10.68
C GLU A 76 -16.45 -2.43 10.28
N LYS A 77 -16.80 -3.14 9.20
CA LYS A 77 -15.99 -4.25 8.70
C LYS A 77 -14.65 -3.76 8.15
N LEU A 78 -14.66 -2.63 7.45
CA LEU A 78 -13.43 -2.04 6.93
C LEU A 78 -12.53 -1.57 8.08
N ILE A 79 -13.10 -0.95 9.10
CA ILE A 79 -12.34 -0.51 10.28
C ILE A 79 -11.76 -1.70 11.03
N GLU A 80 -12.53 -2.79 11.22
CA GLU A 80 -12.02 -4.01 11.85
C GLU A 80 -10.83 -4.58 11.08
N LEU A 81 -10.90 -4.59 9.75
CA LEU A 81 -9.80 -5.03 8.91
C LEU A 81 -8.55 -4.17 9.12
N ILE A 82 -8.71 -2.85 9.10
CA ILE A 82 -7.60 -1.92 9.31
C ILE A 82 -6.98 -2.14 10.69
N ARG A 83 -7.79 -2.32 11.72
CA ARG A 83 -7.29 -2.60 13.07
C ARG A 83 -6.48 -3.90 13.12
N SER A 84 -6.93 -4.94 12.42
CA SER A 84 -6.19 -6.20 12.36
C SER A 84 -4.85 -6.02 11.64
N LEU A 85 -4.82 -5.22 10.57
CA LEU A 85 -3.59 -4.91 9.84
C LEU A 85 -2.63 -4.08 10.71
N ASN A 86 -3.14 -3.15 11.52
CA ASN A 86 -2.32 -2.38 12.46
C ASN A 86 -1.59 -3.29 13.45
N GLN A 87 -2.19 -4.42 13.82
CA GLN A 87 -1.62 -5.38 14.78
C GLN A 87 -0.80 -6.49 14.10
N ASP A 88 -0.84 -6.58 12.78
CA ASP A 88 -0.12 -7.63 12.06
C ASP A 88 1.35 -7.27 11.94
N LYS A 89 2.20 -8.06 12.56
CA LYS A 89 3.65 -7.82 12.59
C LYS A 89 4.32 -7.97 11.23
N ARG A 90 3.67 -8.65 10.29
CA ARG A 90 4.19 -8.81 8.94
C ARG A 90 3.93 -7.59 8.08
N ILE A 91 3.00 -6.73 8.49
CA ILE A 91 2.56 -5.54 7.76
C ILE A 91 3.20 -4.30 8.38
N HIS A 92 4.04 -3.64 7.62
CA HIS A 92 4.75 -2.43 8.02
C HIS A 92 4.15 -1.16 7.42
N GLY A 93 3.38 -1.31 6.34
CA GLY A 93 2.68 -0.22 5.69
C GLY A 93 1.28 -0.63 5.29
N ILE A 94 0.33 0.30 5.44
CA ILE A 94 -1.06 0.11 5.04
C ILE A 94 -1.43 1.21 4.05
N LEU A 95 -1.91 0.79 2.89
CA LEU A 95 -2.43 1.67 1.85
C LEU A 95 -3.92 1.41 1.71
N VAL A 96 -4.74 2.44 1.85
CA VAL A 96 -6.16 2.38 1.52
C VAL A 96 -6.34 3.11 0.19
N GLN A 97 -6.68 2.38 -0.86
CA GLN A 97 -6.81 2.96 -2.19
C GLN A 97 -8.07 3.83 -2.27
N LEU A 98 -7.89 5.09 -2.65
CA LEU A 98 -8.99 6.05 -2.83
C LEU A 98 -9.42 6.09 -4.30
N PRO A 99 -10.65 6.47 -4.59
CA PRO A 99 -11.72 6.86 -3.66
C PRO A 99 -12.40 5.64 -3.03
N LEU A 100 -12.93 5.82 -1.82
CA LEU A 100 -13.80 4.84 -1.18
C LEU A 100 -15.23 5.02 -1.66
N PRO A 101 -16.08 3.96 -1.59
CA PRO A 101 -17.51 4.11 -1.87
C PRO A 101 -18.16 5.19 -0.99
N ASP A 102 -19.20 5.86 -1.53
CA ASP A 102 -19.79 7.05 -0.92
C ASP A 102 -20.38 6.83 0.47
N HIS A 103 -20.80 5.61 0.79
CA HIS A 103 -21.37 5.31 2.11
C HIS A 103 -20.32 5.23 3.22
N LEU A 104 -19.03 5.24 2.85
CA LEU A 104 -17.94 5.17 3.82
C LEU A 104 -17.43 6.57 4.15
N ASP A 105 -17.17 6.81 5.44
CA ASP A 105 -16.53 8.03 5.89
C ASP A 105 -15.01 7.91 5.68
N GLN A 106 -14.54 8.49 4.61
CA GLN A 106 -13.15 8.38 4.17
C GLN A 106 -12.16 8.87 5.22
N HIS A 107 -12.44 10.02 5.84
CA HIS A 107 -11.57 10.58 6.88
C HIS A 107 -11.47 9.65 8.09
N LYS A 108 -12.58 9.11 8.52
CA LYS A 108 -12.64 8.22 9.67
C LYS A 108 -11.88 6.92 9.39
N VAL A 109 -12.05 6.38 8.18
CA VAL A 109 -11.35 5.15 7.76
C VAL A 109 -9.84 5.40 7.70
N LEU A 110 -9.41 6.49 7.06
CA LEU A 110 -7.98 6.80 6.93
C LEU A 110 -7.35 7.09 8.30
N TYR A 111 -8.09 7.72 9.19
CA TYR A 111 -7.59 8.02 10.53
C TYR A 111 -7.37 6.76 11.37
N GLU A 112 -8.07 5.68 11.06
CA GLU A 112 -7.91 4.40 11.77
C GLU A 112 -6.56 3.72 11.47
N VAL A 113 -5.94 4.03 10.33
CA VAL A 113 -4.62 3.52 10.00
C VAL A 113 -3.60 4.08 11.00
N SER A 114 -2.80 3.19 11.60
CA SER A 114 -1.74 3.61 12.54
C SER A 114 -0.78 4.58 11.84
N PRO A 115 -0.43 5.72 12.47
CA PRO A 115 0.55 6.66 11.88
C PRO A 115 1.87 6.01 11.48
N ASP A 116 2.29 4.98 12.22
CA ASP A 116 3.52 4.25 11.93
C ASP A 116 3.43 3.41 10.66
N LYS A 117 2.22 3.11 10.19
CA LYS A 117 1.96 2.29 9.00
C LYS A 117 1.30 3.08 7.88
N ASP A 118 1.09 4.38 8.04
CA ASP A 118 0.42 5.23 7.06
C ASP A 118 1.40 5.62 5.95
N VAL A 119 1.37 4.88 4.83
CA VAL A 119 2.31 5.11 3.71
C VAL A 119 1.94 6.32 2.86
N ASP A 120 0.69 6.78 2.93
CA ASP A 120 0.21 7.93 2.15
C ASP A 120 0.29 9.26 2.91
N GLY A 121 0.57 9.22 4.20
CA GLY A 121 0.76 10.43 5.00
C GLY A 121 -0.52 11.23 5.26
N PHE A 122 -1.67 10.57 5.40
CA PHE A 122 -2.96 11.24 5.62
C PHE A 122 -3.22 11.65 7.08
N HIS A 123 -2.35 11.30 7.98
CA HIS A 123 -2.44 11.74 9.38
C HIS A 123 -1.90 13.14 9.58
#